data_2d9687850221118cc1f6f9b38de4496d
#
_entry.id   2d9687850221118cc1f6f9b38de4496d
#
_cell.length_a   1.000
_cell.length_b   1.000
_cell.length_c   1.000
_cell.angle_alpha   90.00
_cell.angle_beta   90.00
_cell.angle_gamma   90.00
#
_symmetry.space_group_name_H-M   'P 1'
#
loop_
_entity.id
_entity.type
_entity.pdbx_description
1 polymer ?
#
loop_
_entity_poly.entity_id
_entity_poly.type
_entity_poly.pdbx_seq_one_letter_code
_entity_poly.pdbx_strand_id
1 'polypeptide(L)'
;TFTSLAQVSNSEQFDPDSTPDNNAPLEDDQASATVSSSFADLLITKQVNNERPNVGQNVIFSITVGNLGPSDATGIVVTDLLPAGLVFVSANTTQGAYNAVTGVWTIGTLSFGSGANLSVTALVTSAAVTGVTNTATITSSDQNDPNPGNNTSSVTLTAQQADLSLTYAVSNANPNLGQTITLTLVLTNSGPDT
;
A
#
# COMPACT_ATOMS: atom_id res chain seq x y z
N THR A 1 19.39 23.29 3.55
CA THR A 1 20.82 23.44 3.84
C THR A 1 21.02 24.70 4.66
N PHE A 2 21.66 24.59 5.79
CA PHE A 2 22.04 25.70 6.66
C PHE A 2 23.56 25.67 6.81
N THR A 3 24.22 26.81 6.55
CA THR A 3 25.68 26.94 6.72
C THR A 3 25.94 27.91 7.87
N SER A 4 26.69 27.48 8.85
CA SER A 4 27.23 28.33 9.92
C SER A 4 28.66 28.69 9.58
N LEU A 5 29.00 29.98 9.67
CA LEU A 5 30.35 30.49 9.50
C LEU A 5 30.87 30.99 10.86
N ALA A 6 32.08 30.65 11.18
CA ALA A 6 32.82 31.20 12.31
C ALA A 6 34.10 31.89 11.76
N GLN A 7 34.44 33.04 12.32
CA GLN A 7 35.61 33.82 11.96
C GLN A 7 36.29 34.35 13.22
N VAL A 8 37.60 34.41 13.20
CA VAL A 8 38.35 35.14 14.22
C VAL A 8 38.12 36.66 14.04
N SER A 9 37.53 37.32 15.03
CA SER A 9 37.18 38.71 14.95
C SER A 9 38.28 39.68 15.40
N ASN A 10 39.25 39.18 16.18
CA ASN A 10 40.38 39.99 16.65
C ASN A 10 41.51 39.08 17.15
N SER A 11 42.76 39.51 16.93
CA SER A 11 44.00 38.95 17.49
C SER A 11 44.91 40.06 17.93
N GLU A 12 45.58 39.93 19.11
CA GLU A 12 46.60 40.87 19.56
C GLU A 12 47.99 40.59 18.94
N GLN A 13 48.16 39.41 18.35
CA GLN A 13 49.38 39.03 17.63
C GLN A 13 49.17 39.18 16.13
N PHE A 14 50.24 39.52 15.43
CA PHE A 14 50.24 39.57 13.98
C PHE A 14 50.10 38.16 13.41
N ASP A 15 49.09 37.97 12.57
CA ASP A 15 48.87 36.74 11.81
C ASP A 15 49.41 37.02 10.39
N PRO A 16 50.37 36.23 9.91
CA PRO A 16 51.07 36.57 8.65
C PRO A 16 50.28 36.21 7.40
N ASP A 17 49.24 35.35 7.49
CA ASP A 17 48.51 34.80 6.37
C ASP A 17 46.98 35.01 6.47
N SER A 18 46.48 35.66 7.53
CA SER A 18 45.08 36.05 7.64
C SER A 18 44.87 37.43 8.29
N THR A 19 43.74 38.05 8.00
CA THR A 19 43.32 39.34 8.56
C THR A 19 41.96 39.19 9.28
N PRO A 20 41.91 39.30 10.61
CA PRO A 20 40.66 39.15 11.34
C PRO A 20 39.54 40.07 10.83
N ASP A 21 38.27 39.53 10.84
CA ASP A 21 37.05 40.29 10.51
C ASP A 21 36.97 40.85 9.07
N ASN A 22 37.67 40.26 8.10
CA ASN A 22 37.64 40.73 6.72
C ASN A 22 36.75 39.92 5.78
N ASN A 23 36.16 38.80 6.24
CA ASN A 23 35.35 37.86 5.45
C ASN A 23 36.07 37.29 4.20
N ALA A 24 37.37 37.14 4.23
CA ALA A 24 38.14 36.57 3.14
C ALA A 24 38.11 35.02 3.19
N PRO A 25 37.42 34.34 2.26
CA PRO A 25 37.10 32.91 2.40
C PRO A 25 38.27 31.96 2.15
N LEU A 26 39.43 32.46 1.84
CA LEU A 26 40.65 31.68 1.58
C LEU A 26 41.69 31.80 2.70
N GLU A 27 41.42 32.58 3.74
CA GLU A 27 42.25 32.70 4.93
C GLU A 27 41.89 31.62 5.95
N ASP A 28 42.80 31.23 6.81
CA ASP A 28 42.61 30.15 7.77
C ASP A 28 41.94 30.58 9.09
N ASP A 29 41.65 31.89 9.24
CA ASP A 29 40.90 32.46 10.35
C ASP A 29 39.38 32.23 10.24
N GLN A 30 38.90 31.53 9.20
CA GLN A 30 37.51 31.19 8.98
C GLN A 30 37.27 29.71 8.92
N ALA A 31 36.13 29.30 9.47
CA ALA A 31 35.63 27.91 9.35
C ALA A 31 34.12 27.89 9.12
N SER A 32 33.66 27.01 8.26
CA SER A 32 32.23 26.83 8.01
C SER A 32 31.81 25.40 8.25
N ALA A 33 30.59 25.22 8.77
CA ALA A 33 29.93 23.94 8.88
C ALA A 33 28.54 24.01 8.21
N THR A 34 28.25 23.02 7.38
CA THR A 34 26.97 22.95 6.66
C THR A 34 26.16 21.78 7.17
N VAL A 35 24.90 22.04 7.51
CA VAL A 35 23.88 21.04 7.84
C VAL A 35 22.83 21.01 6.74
N SER A 36 22.59 19.84 6.18
CA SER A 36 21.52 19.58 5.21
C SER A 36 20.46 18.72 5.86
N SER A 37 19.19 19.13 5.75
CA SER A 37 18.06 18.26 6.09
C SER A 37 17.95 17.19 5.00
N SER A 38 17.93 15.91 5.39
CA SER A 38 17.60 14.82 4.48
C SER A 38 16.08 14.66 4.41
N PHE A 39 15.54 14.41 3.21
CA PHE A 39 14.15 14.08 2.99
C PHE A 39 14.05 12.94 1.96
N ALA A 40 12.97 12.18 2.01
CA ALA A 40 12.71 11.06 1.10
C ALA A 40 11.25 11.08 0.68
N ASP A 41 10.98 11.19 -0.60
CA ASP A 41 9.64 11.09 -1.20
C ASP A 41 9.30 9.60 -1.33
N LEU A 42 8.47 9.10 -0.42
CA LEU A 42 7.97 7.74 -0.43
C LEU A 42 6.64 7.69 -1.16
N LEU A 43 6.40 6.62 -1.89
CA LEU A 43 5.11 6.37 -2.52
C LEU A 43 4.64 4.94 -2.25
N ILE A 44 3.33 4.74 -2.23
CA ILE A 44 2.74 3.41 -2.15
C ILE A 44 1.70 3.19 -3.26
N THR A 45 1.71 2.00 -3.85
CA THR A 45 0.66 1.55 -4.77
C THR A 45 0.11 0.21 -4.31
N LYS A 46 -1.20 -0.01 -4.57
CA LYS A 46 -1.90 -1.24 -4.21
C LYS A 46 -2.82 -1.69 -5.34
N GLN A 47 -2.82 -2.98 -5.62
CA GLN A 47 -3.65 -3.62 -6.63
C GLN A 47 -4.19 -4.95 -6.11
N VAL A 48 -5.25 -5.46 -6.72
CA VAL A 48 -5.76 -6.83 -6.53
C VAL A 48 -5.83 -7.52 -7.89
N ASN A 49 -5.52 -8.81 -7.92
CA ASN A 49 -5.53 -9.60 -9.16
C ASN A 49 -6.94 -9.86 -9.73
N ASN A 50 -7.99 -9.75 -8.90
CA ASN A 50 -9.38 -9.90 -9.32
C ASN A 50 -10.29 -9.03 -8.44
N GLU A 51 -10.98 -8.06 -9.02
CA GLU A 51 -11.91 -7.15 -8.34
C GLU A 51 -13.33 -7.73 -8.21
N ARG A 52 -13.63 -8.84 -8.94
CA ARG A 52 -14.93 -9.53 -8.91
C ARG A 52 -14.76 -11.04 -8.70
N PRO A 53 -14.20 -11.47 -7.55
CA PRO A 53 -14.01 -12.89 -7.26
C PRO A 53 -15.32 -13.57 -6.86
N ASN A 54 -15.40 -14.89 -7.00
CA ASN A 54 -16.43 -15.67 -6.32
C ASN A 54 -16.14 -15.78 -4.82
N VAL A 55 -17.19 -15.90 -4.01
CA VAL A 55 -17.07 -16.31 -2.60
C VAL A 55 -16.32 -17.66 -2.53
N GLY A 56 -15.36 -17.77 -1.63
CA GLY A 56 -14.50 -18.95 -1.46
C GLY A 56 -13.24 -18.96 -2.36
N GLN A 57 -13.07 -17.98 -3.25
CA GLN A 57 -11.83 -17.80 -4.01
C GLN A 57 -10.78 -17.03 -3.23
N ASN A 58 -9.52 -17.34 -3.52
CA ASN A 58 -8.40 -16.52 -3.07
C ASN A 58 -8.12 -15.38 -4.04
N VAL A 59 -7.84 -14.20 -3.49
CA VAL A 59 -7.33 -13.04 -4.20
C VAL A 59 -5.93 -12.67 -3.68
N ILE A 60 -5.16 -11.98 -4.52
CA ILE A 60 -3.81 -11.55 -4.18
C ILE A 60 -3.77 -10.02 -4.27
N PHE A 61 -3.49 -9.38 -3.14
CA PHE A 61 -3.16 -7.96 -3.09
C PHE A 61 -1.66 -7.79 -3.28
N SER A 62 -1.27 -6.93 -4.21
CA SER A 62 0.12 -6.54 -4.46
C SER A 62 0.31 -5.10 -4.01
N ILE A 63 1.21 -4.88 -3.07
CA ILE A 63 1.55 -3.59 -2.51
C ILE A 63 3.01 -3.30 -2.84
N THR A 64 3.29 -2.13 -3.42
CA THR A 64 4.66 -1.69 -3.72
C THR A 64 4.92 -0.36 -3.04
N VAL A 65 6.02 -0.27 -2.31
CA VAL A 65 6.55 0.97 -1.74
C VAL A 65 7.81 1.33 -2.49
N GLY A 66 7.94 2.57 -2.92
CA GLY A 66 9.13 3.11 -3.58
C GLY A 66 9.67 4.32 -2.85
N ASN A 67 10.98 4.55 -2.95
CA ASN A 67 11.66 5.77 -2.51
C ASN A 67 12.14 6.56 -3.72
N LEU A 68 11.48 7.68 -4.01
CA LEU A 68 11.84 8.60 -5.10
C LEU A 68 13.00 9.54 -4.72
N GLY A 69 13.44 9.49 -3.46
CA GLY A 69 14.59 10.22 -2.98
C GLY A 69 14.34 11.68 -2.60
N PRO A 70 15.39 12.49 -2.59
CA PRO A 70 16.78 12.22 -2.99
C PRO A 70 17.63 11.45 -1.95
N SER A 71 17.13 11.24 -0.72
CA SER A 71 17.87 10.53 0.32
C SER A 71 17.35 9.11 0.51
N ASP A 72 18.17 8.24 1.11
CA ASP A 72 17.71 6.97 1.64
C ASP A 72 16.66 7.21 2.71
N ALA A 73 15.64 6.35 2.76
CA ALA A 73 14.59 6.36 3.77
C ALA A 73 14.81 5.23 4.77
N THR A 74 14.69 5.52 6.07
CA THR A 74 14.84 4.55 7.17
C THR A 74 13.59 4.54 8.04
N GLY A 75 13.43 3.51 8.88
CA GLY A 75 12.29 3.40 9.79
C GLY A 75 10.93 3.27 9.07
N ILE A 76 10.92 2.75 7.84
CA ILE A 76 9.69 2.69 7.02
C ILE A 76 8.76 1.60 7.57
N VAL A 77 7.53 2.01 7.87
CA VAL A 77 6.44 1.14 8.31
C VAL A 77 5.19 1.41 7.47
N VAL A 78 4.54 0.34 7.04
CA VAL A 78 3.26 0.35 6.32
C VAL A 78 2.22 -0.37 7.16
N THR A 79 0.98 0.12 7.14
CA THR A 79 -0.18 -0.60 7.67
C THR A 79 -1.09 -1.01 6.53
N ASP A 80 -1.38 -2.32 6.45
CA ASP A 80 -2.32 -2.96 5.52
C ASP A 80 -3.07 -4.09 6.25
N LEU A 81 -4.08 -3.72 7.02
CA LEU A 81 -4.93 -4.69 7.72
C LEU A 81 -6.09 -5.10 6.81
N LEU A 82 -6.25 -6.40 6.60
CA LEU A 82 -7.37 -6.93 5.82
C LEU A 82 -8.71 -6.57 6.47
N PRO A 83 -9.66 -5.98 5.72
CA PRO A 83 -10.99 -5.65 6.22
C PRO A 83 -11.86 -6.92 6.41
N ALA A 84 -12.97 -6.76 7.14
CA ALA A 84 -14.02 -7.78 7.21
C ALA A 84 -14.47 -8.17 5.79
N GLY A 85 -14.70 -9.49 5.59
CA GLY A 85 -14.98 -10.05 4.26
C GLY A 85 -13.77 -10.70 3.60
N LEU A 86 -12.56 -10.48 4.14
CA LEU A 86 -11.32 -11.11 3.71
C LEU A 86 -10.66 -11.84 4.87
N VAL A 87 -10.20 -13.07 4.63
CA VAL A 87 -9.48 -13.89 5.62
C VAL A 87 -8.05 -14.11 5.13
N PHE A 88 -7.07 -13.79 5.96
CA PHE A 88 -5.67 -13.99 5.64
C PHE A 88 -5.35 -15.47 5.35
N VAL A 89 -4.59 -15.71 4.29
CA VAL A 89 -4.09 -17.04 3.90
C VAL A 89 -2.56 -17.09 3.99
N SER A 90 -1.88 -16.16 3.33
CA SER A 90 -0.42 -16.08 3.32
C SER A 90 0.06 -14.69 2.91
N ALA A 91 1.31 -14.39 3.22
CA ALA A 91 1.99 -13.21 2.69
C ALA A 91 3.44 -13.53 2.34
N ASN A 92 3.97 -12.77 1.39
CA ASN A 92 5.38 -12.79 1.01
C ASN A 92 5.88 -11.36 0.81
N THR A 93 7.08 -11.07 1.32
CA THR A 93 7.73 -9.76 1.19
C THR A 93 9.07 -9.91 0.49
N THR A 94 9.46 -8.92 -0.30
CA THR A 94 10.83 -8.84 -0.85
C THR A 94 11.81 -8.28 0.19
N GLN A 95 11.29 -7.52 1.18
CA GLN A 95 12.08 -6.92 2.25
C GLN A 95 11.24 -6.73 3.50
N GLY A 96 11.86 -6.91 4.67
CA GLY A 96 11.23 -6.72 5.97
C GLY A 96 10.30 -7.86 6.38
N ALA A 97 9.32 -7.58 7.25
CA ALA A 97 8.40 -8.55 7.81
C ALA A 97 6.99 -7.98 7.91
N TYR A 98 5.99 -8.80 7.55
CA TYR A 98 4.57 -8.48 7.66
C TYR A 98 3.90 -9.29 8.79
N ASN A 99 3.14 -8.61 9.63
CA ASN A 99 2.32 -9.23 10.68
C ASN A 99 0.84 -9.16 10.28
N ALA A 100 0.26 -10.30 9.93
CA ALA A 100 -1.12 -10.38 9.44
C ALA A 100 -2.18 -10.04 10.49
N VAL A 101 -1.87 -10.14 11.80
CA VAL A 101 -2.82 -9.83 12.88
C VAL A 101 -2.99 -8.32 13.05
N THR A 102 -1.89 -7.59 12.92
CA THR A 102 -1.88 -6.12 13.08
C THR A 102 -1.94 -5.38 11.75
N GLY A 103 -1.70 -6.07 10.62
CA GLY A 103 -1.56 -5.47 9.31
C GLY A 103 -0.27 -4.66 9.12
N VAL A 104 0.70 -4.77 10.04
CA VAL A 104 1.92 -3.98 10.02
C VAL A 104 2.99 -4.67 9.17
N TRP A 105 3.53 -3.95 8.19
CA TRP A 105 4.70 -4.33 7.40
C TRP A 105 5.87 -3.41 7.74
N THR A 106 6.86 -3.94 8.45
CA THR A 106 8.09 -3.23 8.79
C THR A 106 9.11 -3.46 7.67
N ILE A 107 9.36 -2.44 6.85
CA ILE A 107 10.28 -2.51 5.70
C ILE A 107 11.73 -2.23 6.14
N GLY A 108 11.91 -1.24 7.02
CA GLY A 108 13.22 -0.76 7.48
C GLY A 108 13.76 0.33 6.55
N THR A 109 14.81 0.03 5.77
CA THR A 109 15.52 1.03 4.94
C THR A 109 15.28 0.77 3.45
N LEU A 110 14.94 1.81 2.69
CA LEU A 110 14.95 1.82 1.24
C LEU A 110 15.93 2.87 0.72
N SER A 111 16.93 2.46 -0.04
CA SER A 111 17.81 3.39 -0.71
C SER A 111 17.07 4.21 -1.76
N PHE A 112 17.59 5.39 -2.08
CA PHE A 112 17.08 6.21 -3.17
C PHE A 112 16.94 5.39 -4.47
N GLY A 113 15.79 5.50 -5.12
CA GLY A 113 15.45 4.80 -6.36
C GLY A 113 15.12 3.31 -6.18
N SER A 114 15.09 2.78 -4.96
CA SER A 114 14.72 1.39 -4.68
C SER A 114 13.28 1.25 -4.21
N GLY A 115 12.79 0.00 -4.14
CA GLY A 115 11.45 -0.33 -3.68
C GLY A 115 11.35 -1.69 -3.02
N ALA A 116 10.26 -1.89 -2.28
CA ALA A 116 9.89 -3.14 -1.66
C ALA A 116 8.47 -3.54 -2.05
N ASN A 117 8.22 -4.86 -2.09
CA ASN A 117 6.93 -5.43 -2.44
C ASN A 117 6.42 -6.34 -1.33
N LEU A 118 5.12 -6.24 -1.06
CA LEU A 118 4.35 -7.16 -0.23
C LEU A 118 3.22 -7.75 -1.06
N SER A 119 3.11 -9.08 -1.06
CA SER A 119 2.00 -9.83 -1.63
C SER A 119 1.21 -10.48 -0.51
N VAL A 120 -0.09 -10.17 -0.40
CA VAL A 120 -1.00 -10.75 0.60
C VAL A 120 -2.07 -11.56 -0.11
N THR A 121 -2.15 -12.86 0.18
CA THR A 121 -3.22 -13.74 -0.29
C THR A 121 -4.33 -13.78 0.75
N ALA A 122 -5.56 -13.52 0.32
CA ALA A 122 -6.74 -13.53 1.17
C ALA A 122 -7.87 -14.36 0.56
N LEU A 123 -8.59 -15.11 1.38
CA LEU A 123 -9.81 -15.83 1.04
C LEU A 123 -11.00 -14.86 1.11
N VAL A 124 -11.80 -14.82 0.05
CA VAL A 124 -13.01 -13.98 -0.05
C VAL A 124 -14.19 -14.70 0.61
N THR A 125 -14.85 -14.03 1.56
CA THR A 125 -16.05 -14.56 2.24
C THR A 125 -17.33 -13.91 1.70
N SER A 126 -18.49 -14.44 2.11
CA SER A 126 -19.79 -13.88 1.75
C SER A 126 -20.02 -12.44 2.23
N ALA A 127 -19.27 -11.95 3.22
CA ALA A 127 -19.34 -10.56 3.63
C ALA A 127 -18.78 -9.57 2.59
N ALA A 128 -18.02 -10.06 1.60
CA ALA A 128 -17.47 -9.22 0.53
C ALA A 128 -18.46 -8.93 -0.62
N VAL A 129 -19.69 -9.48 -0.61
CA VAL A 129 -20.70 -9.25 -1.67
C VAL A 129 -21.23 -7.81 -1.70
N THR A 130 -21.10 -7.06 -0.61
CA THR A 130 -21.46 -5.63 -0.55
C THR A 130 -20.30 -4.70 -0.93
N GLY A 131 -19.18 -5.28 -1.33
CA GLY A 131 -17.93 -4.56 -1.61
C GLY A 131 -17.07 -4.37 -0.37
N VAL A 132 -15.76 -4.63 -0.50
CA VAL A 132 -14.77 -4.40 0.55
C VAL A 132 -13.60 -3.61 -0.04
N THR A 133 -13.18 -2.56 0.68
CA THR A 133 -12.02 -1.75 0.33
C THR A 133 -10.87 -2.09 1.26
N ASN A 134 -9.75 -2.50 0.69
CA ASN A 134 -8.51 -2.71 1.41
C ASN A 134 -7.55 -1.55 1.13
N THR A 135 -7.00 -0.95 2.20
CA THR A 135 -6.16 0.26 2.15
C THR A 135 -4.80 -0.03 2.77
N ALA A 136 -3.75 0.37 2.07
CA ALA A 136 -2.39 0.37 2.56
C ALA A 136 -1.90 1.81 2.74
N THR A 137 -1.22 2.10 3.86
CA THR A 137 -0.72 3.44 4.20
C THR A 137 0.69 3.35 4.76
N ILE A 138 1.60 4.19 4.28
CA ILE A 138 2.91 4.42 4.92
C ILE A 138 2.64 5.23 6.19
N THR A 139 2.92 4.66 7.36
CA THR A 139 2.59 5.25 8.67
C THR A 139 3.79 5.83 9.40
N SER A 140 5.01 5.50 8.97
CA SER A 140 6.25 6.01 9.57
C SER A 140 7.39 5.98 8.57
N SER A 141 8.27 6.98 8.67
CA SER A 141 9.65 7.04 8.16
C SER A 141 10.43 8.03 9.02
N ASP A 142 11.78 7.87 9.11
CA ASP A 142 12.63 8.79 9.87
C ASP A 142 12.88 10.10 9.09
N GLN A 143 12.86 10.06 7.76
CA GLN A 143 13.02 11.22 6.90
C GLN A 143 11.67 11.88 6.65
N ASN A 144 11.67 13.20 6.58
CA ASN A 144 10.48 13.95 6.16
C ASN A 144 10.12 13.60 4.72
N ASP A 145 8.85 13.25 4.51
CA ASP A 145 8.29 13.06 3.18
C ASP A 145 7.63 14.36 2.72
N PRO A 146 8.11 14.97 1.63
CA PRO A 146 7.55 16.23 1.13
C PRO A 146 6.20 16.08 0.42
N ASN A 147 5.80 14.83 0.07
CA ASN A 147 4.59 14.52 -0.68
C ASN A 147 3.71 13.47 0.01
N PRO A 148 3.14 13.73 1.18
CA PRO A 148 2.36 12.74 1.94
C PRO A 148 1.06 12.29 1.23
N GLY A 149 0.68 12.94 0.14
CA GLY A 149 -0.51 12.60 -0.65
C GLY A 149 -0.40 11.27 -1.42
N ASN A 150 0.82 10.76 -1.66
CA ASN A 150 1.08 9.48 -2.33
C ASN A 150 1.38 8.32 -1.35
N ASN A 151 1.18 8.55 -0.03
CA ASN A 151 1.47 7.60 1.05
C ASN A 151 0.29 6.68 1.39
N THR A 152 -0.80 6.75 0.64
CA THR A 152 -1.97 5.88 0.82
C THR A 152 -2.48 5.38 -0.52
N SER A 153 -2.80 4.08 -0.59
CA SER A 153 -3.37 3.46 -1.77
C SER A 153 -4.43 2.43 -1.38
N SER A 154 -5.55 2.42 -2.10
CA SER A 154 -6.69 1.56 -1.81
C SER A 154 -7.16 0.84 -3.07
N VAL A 155 -7.71 -0.35 -2.88
CA VAL A 155 -8.41 -1.09 -3.92
C VAL A 155 -9.68 -1.69 -3.36
N THR A 156 -10.76 -1.68 -4.15
CA THR A 156 -12.06 -2.26 -3.80
C THR A 156 -12.30 -3.51 -4.63
N LEU A 157 -12.79 -4.56 -3.99
CA LEU A 157 -13.34 -5.73 -4.67
C LEU A 157 -14.78 -5.98 -4.20
N THR A 158 -15.59 -6.61 -5.07
CA THR A 158 -16.97 -7.01 -4.76
C THR A 158 -17.13 -8.46 -5.17
N ALA A 159 -17.43 -9.34 -4.21
CA ALA A 159 -17.63 -10.75 -4.51
C ALA A 159 -18.91 -10.96 -5.32
N GLN A 160 -18.84 -11.86 -6.31
CA GLN A 160 -19.97 -12.22 -7.15
C GLN A 160 -21.05 -12.97 -6.36
N GLN A 161 -22.30 -12.69 -6.68
CA GLN A 161 -23.47 -13.28 -6.04
C GLN A 161 -24.50 -13.67 -7.10
N ALA A 162 -24.95 -14.92 -7.07
CA ALA A 162 -26.08 -15.42 -7.85
C ALA A 162 -27.20 -15.86 -6.89
N ASP A 163 -28.45 -15.57 -7.27
CA ASP A 163 -29.66 -16.04 -6.59
C ASP A 163 -30.46 -16.92 -7.55
N LEU A 164 -30.24 -18.23 -7.42
CA LEU A 164 -30.81 -19.22 -8.31
C LEU A 164 -32.10 -19.79 -7.73
N SER A 165 -33.18 -19.78 -8.53
CA SER A 165 -34.45 -20.42 -8.23
C SER A 165 -34.85 -21.40 -9.33
N LEU A 166 -35.46 -22.50 -8.95
CA LEU A 166 -35.99 -23.52 -9.85
C LEU A 166 -37.48 -23.67 -9.64
N THR A 167 -38.25 -23.53 -10.70
CA THR A 167 -39.68 -23.89 -10.71
C THR A 167 -39.91 -25.12 -11.57
N TYR A 168 -40.87 -25.92 -11.16
CA TYR A 168 -41.28 -27.17 -11.84
C TYR A 168 -42.78 -27.21 -12.02
N ALA A 169 -43.26 -27.45 -13.26
CA ALA A 169 -44.65 -27.55 -13.59
C ALA A 169 -44.92 -28.78 -14.47
N VAL A 170 -46.09 -29.38 -14.30
CA VAL A 170 -46.60 -30.43 -15.17
C VAL A 170 -47.86 -29.93 -15.89
N SER A 171 -48.00 -30.23 -17.19
CA SER A 171 -49.13 -29.76 -18.00
C SER A 171 -50.46 -30.39 -17.57
N ASN A 172 -50.46 -31.58 -17.01
CA ASN A 172 -51.61 -32.25 -16.46
C ASN A 172 -51.19 -33.14 -15.29
N ALA A 173 -51.70 -32.87 -14.08
CA ALA A 173 -51.36 -33.62 -12.86
C ALA A 173 -52.09 -34.97 -12.77
N ASN A 174 -53.18 -35.16 -13.56
CA ASN A 174 -53.98 -36.40 -13.55
C ASN A 174 -54.23 -36.90 -15.00
N PRO A 175 -53.16 -37.31 -15.72
CA PRO A 175 -53.28 -37.77 -17.09
C PRO A 175 -53.97 -39.12 -17.19
N ASN A 176 -54.76 -39.34 -18.24
CA ASN A 176 -55.26 -40.67 -18.58
C ASN A 176 -54.10 -41.55 -19.14
N LEU A 177 -54.28 -42.86 -19.05
CA LEU A 177 -53.31 -43.80 -19.61
C LEU A 177 -53.10 -43.53 -21.11
N GLY A 178 -51.83 -43.40 -21.52
CA GLY A 178 -51.45 -43.10 -22.91
C GLY A 178 -51.44 -41.61 -23.28
N GLN A 179 -51.81 -40.69 -22.38
CA GLN A 179 -51.66 -39.24 -22.63
C GLN A 179 -50.20 -38.81 -22.47
N THR A 180 -49.79 -37.93 -23.36
CA THR A 180 -48.50 -37.23 -23.24
C THR A 180 -48.65 -36.08 -22.26
N ILE A 181 -47.73 -35.99 -21.33
CA ILE A 181 -47.56 -34.81 -20.42
C ILE A 181 -46.29 -34.09 -20.72
N THR A 182 -46.27 -32.77 -20.52
CA THR A 182 -45.11 -31.94 -20.60
C THR A 182 -44.67 -31.56 -19.20
N LEU A 183 -43.41 -31.78 -18.88
CA LEU A 183 -42.72 -31.35 -17.65
C LEU A 183 -41.94 -30.10 -18.01
N THR A 184 -42.19 -28.99 -17.34
CA THR A 184 -41.49 -27.72 -17.55
C THR A 184 -40.67 -27.39 -16.33
N LEU A 185 -39.35 -27.21 -16.50
CA LEU A 185 -38.43 -26.73 -15.50
C LEU A 185 -37.95 -25.33 -15.97
N VAL A 186 -38.03 -24.37 -15.06
CA VAL A 186 -37.51 -23.02 -15.30
C VAL A 186 -36.50 -22.71 -14.22
N LEU A 187 -35.26 -22.50 -14.63
CA LEU A 187 -34.18 -22.00 -13.78
C LEU A 187 -34.10 -20.48 -13.99
N THR A 188 -34.17 -19.74 -12.89
CA THR A 188 -34.06 -18.28 -12.87
C THR A 188 -32.90 -17.87 -11.99
N ASN A 189 -32.10 -16.90 -12.45
CA ASN A 189 -31.12 -16.19 -11.65
C ASN A 189 -31.62 -14.78 -11.38
N SER A 190 -31.94 -14.47 -10.13
CA SER A 190 -32.39 -13.14 -9.65
C SER A 190 -31.24 -12.34 -9.01
N GLY A 191 -30.04 -12.93 -8.95
CA GLY A 191 -28.85 -12.26 -8.42
C GLY A 191 -28.24 -11.27 -9.39
N PRO A 192 -27.32 -10.39 -8.91
CA PRO A 192 -26.69 -9.36 -9.74
C PRO A 192 -25.66 -9.93 -10.73
N ASP A 193 -25.16 -11.15 -10.49
CA ASP A 193 -24.10 -11.76 -11.31
C ASP A 193 -24.60 -13.03 -12.04
N THR A 194 -23.98 -13.34 -13.17
CA THR A 194 -24.36 -14.50 -14.04
C THR A 194 -23.54 -15.75 -13.73
#